data_8834b2235055392fc4028044594a52c8
#
_entry.id   8834b2235055392fc4028044594a52c8
#
_cell.length_a   1.000
_cell.length_b   1.000
_cell.length_c   1.000
_cell.angle_alpha   90.00
_cell.angle_beta   90.00
_cell.angle_gamma   90.00
#
_symmetry.space_group_name_H-M   'P 1'
#
loop_
_entity.id
_entity.type
_entity.pdbx_description
1 polymer ?
#
loop_
_entity_poly.entity_id
_entity_poly.type
_entity_poly.pdbx_seq_one_letter_code
_entity_poly.pdbx_strand_id
1 'polypeptide(L)'
;LAIIGYEYSPQQNKLVQDFVLWVAAWPHVMRESLRKERVLSEVQKLLGEKHANDIRASQHMPVYVGAVIARMLKEMRAMGLDDFAFQRAERERALLIDAIGACERIRNTPMPLVLAIKTRRFILLFLLLLPIALVDRLEWLTPIVASLAAYPLFSLDEIGAELQNPFSPRNLSHLPLETICSTIEQNVMSLCEGNKVISGRNCEDKQII
;
A
#
# COMPACT_ATOMS: atom_id res chain seq x y z
N LEU A 1 -13.03 -3.86 -8.26
CA LEU A 1 -14.00 -2.88 -7.82
C LEU A 1 -14.33 -1.88 -8.95
N ALA A 2 -13.32 -1.21 -9.55
CA ALA A 2 -13.53 -0.25 -10.65
C ALA A 2 -14.26 -0.89 -11.85
N ILE A 3 -13.87 -2.09 -12.27
CA ILE A 3 -14.50 -2.85 -13.34
C ILE A 3 -15.99 -3.07 -13.09
N ILE A 4 -16.36 -3.48 -11.87
CA ILE A 4 -17.76 -3.74 -11.51
C ILE A 4 -18.59 -2.46 -11.62
N GLY A 5 -18.10 -1.35 -11.07
CA GLY A 5 -18.80 -0.07 -11.16
C GLY A 5 -18.97 0.43 -12.59
N TYR A 6 -18.01 0.14 -13.46
CA TYR A 6 -18.00 0.61 -14.83
C TYR A 6 -18.85 -0.28 -15.78
N GLU A 7 -18.72 -1.60 -15.70
CA GLU A 7 -19.39 -2.54 -16.61
C GLU A 7 -20.87 -2.72 -16.30
N TYR A 8 -21.24 -2.71 -15.02
CA TYR A 8 -22.61 -3.02 -14.59
C TYR A 8 -23.48 -1.80 -14.31
N SER A 9 -22.97 -0.59 -14.54
CA SER A 9 -23.78 0.63 -14.45
C SER A 9 -24.51 0.88 -15.77
N PRO A 10 -25.86 1.01 -15.77
CA PRO A 10 -26.65 1.14 -16.99
C PRO A 10 -26.46 2.48 -17.72
N GLN A 11 -25.84 3.45 -17.09
CA GLN A 11 -25.53 4.75 -17.66
C GLN A 11 -24.09 5.15 -17.27
N GLN A 12 -23.28 5.49 -18.28
CA GLN A 12 -21.93 6.08 -18.08
C GLN A 12 -22.06 7.51 -17.58
N ASN A 13 -22.52 7.68 -16.35
CA ASN A 13 -22.72 8.97 -15.74
C ASN A 13 -21.45 9.49 -15.08
N LYS A 14 -21.41 10.79 -14.83
CA LYS A 14 -20.35 11.45 -14.06
C LYS A 14 -20.04 10.70 -12.74
N LEU A 15 -21.05 10.15 -12.08
CA LEU A 15 -20.89 9.36 -10.85
C LEU A 15 -19.97 8.14 -11.04
N VAL A 16 -20.07 7.43 -12.17
CA VAL A 16 -19.19 6.29 -12.47
C VAL A 16 -17.74 6.75 -12.69
N GLN A 17 -17.55 7.86 -13.37
CA GLN A 17 -16.22 8.43 -13.57
C GLN A 17 -15.62 8.89 -12.24
N ASP A 18 -16.37 9.61 -11.43
CA ASP A 18 -15.95 10.01 -10.09
C ASP A 18 -15.64 8.79 -9.21
N PHE A 19 -16.45 7.75 -9.27
CA PHE A 19 -16.22 6.49 -8.54
C PHE A 19 -14.87 5.86 -8.92
N VAL A 20 -14.55 5.78 -10.22
CA VAL A 20 -13.27 5.23 -10.69
C VAL A 20 -12.09 6.07 -10.21
N LEU A 21 -12.22 7.40 -10.22
CA LEU A 21 -11.18 8.29 -9.68
C LEU A 21 -10.95 8.07 -8.18
N TRP A 22 -12.02 7.86 -7.39
CA TRP A 22 -11.90 7.53 -5.97
C TRP A 22 -11.22 6.18 -5.76
N VAL A 23 -11.52 5.18 -6.60
CA VAL A 23 -10.83 3.88 -6.55
C VAL A 23 -9.37 4.00 -6.95
N ALA A 24 -9.05 4.82 -7.97
CA ALA A 24 -7.66 5.07 -8.39
C ALA A 24 -6.86 5.84 -7.32
N ALA A 25 -7.50 6.72 -6.55
CA ALA A 25 -6.88 7.45 -5.45
C ALA A 25 -6.59 6.57 -4.22
N TRP A 26 -7.30 5.46 -4.04
CA TRP A 26 -7.19 4.58 -2.87
C TRP A 26 -5.77 4.12 -2.55
N PRO A 27 -4.96 3.60 -3.50
CA PRO A 27 -3.59 3.14 -3.22
C PRO A 27 -2.70 4.26 -2.68
N HIS A 28 -2.82 5.46 -3.21
CA HIS A 28 -2.05 6.62 -2.76
C HIS A 28 -2.40 7.02 -1.33
N VAL A 29 -3.70 7.05 -1.00
CA VAL A 29 -4.15 7.32 0.38
C VAL A 29 -3.66 6.25 1.35
N MET A 30 -3.67 4.99 0.93
CA MET A 30 -3.17 3.87 1.71
C MET A 30 -1.66 3.99 1.96
N ARG A 31 -0.87 4.33 0.93
CA ARG A 31 0.58 4.58 1.04
C ARG A 31 0.88 5.65 2.09
N GLU A 32 0.23 6.79 2.01
CA GLU A 32 0.43 7.90 2.93
C GLU A 32 0.05 7.53 4.37
N SER A 33 -1.06 6.81 4.54
CA SER A 33 -1.48 6.29 5.85
C SER A 33 -0.45 5.35 6.45
N LEU A 34 0.11 4.43 5.65
CA LEU A 34 1.13 3.47 6.11
C LEU A 34 2.45 4.15 6.47
N ARG A 35 2.81 5.25 5.81
CA ARG A 35 3.99 6.07 6.12
C ARG A 35 3.78 7.06 7.27
N LYS A 36 2.55 7.22 7.75
CA LYS A 36 2.11 8.28 8.68
C LYS A 36 2.33 9.68 8.11
N GLU A 37 2.29 9.80 6.82
CA GLU A 37 2.38 11.04 6.09
C GLU A 37 0.99 11.51 5.66
N ARG A 38 0.85 12.77 5.28
CA ARG A 38 -0.40 13.34 4.79
C ARG A 38 -0.16 14.18 3.54
N VAL A 39 0.84 13.80 2.75
CA VAL A 39 1.19 14.44 1.49
C VAL A 39 0.35 13.78 0.40
N LEU A 40 -0.72 14.44 -0.03
CA LEU A 40 -1.72 13.90 -0.95
C LEU A 40 -1.62 14.57 -2.35
N SER A 41 -0.40 14.77 -2.86
CA SER A 41 -0.16 15.43 -4.16
C SER A 41 -0.82 14.70 -5.33
N GLU A 42 -0.72 13.38 -5.38
CA GLU A 42 -1.34 12.55 -6.42
C GLU A 42 -2.87 12.54 -6.28
N VAL A 43 -3.36 12.41 -5.05
CA VAL A 43 -4.81 12.46 -4.77
C VAL A 43 -5.40 13.82 -5.13
N GLN A 44 -4.66 14.91 -4.88
CA GLN A 44 -5.09 16.25 -5.27
C GLN A 44 -5.22 16.42 -6.78
N LYS A 45 -4.33 15.77 -7.55
CA LYS A 45 -4.42 15.75 -9.04
C LYS A 45 -5.63 14.96 -9.53
N LEU A 46 -5.98 13.84 -8.87
CA LEU A 46 -7.07 12.95 -9.25
C LEU A 46 -8.45 13.49 -8.82
N LEU A 47 -8.58 13.93 -7.58
CA LEU A 47 -9.87 14.27 -6.96
C LEU A 47 -10.08 15.77 -6.74
N GLY A 48 -9.04 16.58 -6.94
CA GLY A 48 -9.06 18.01 -6.67
C GLY A 48 -8.71 18.35 -5.20
N GLU A 49 -8.44 19.63 -4.98
CA GLU A 49 -7.92 20.13 -3.70
C GLU A 49 -8.91 19.98 -2.54
N LYS A 50 -10.20 20.19 -2.79
CA LYS A 50 -11.25 20.09 -1.79
C LYS A 50 -11.29 18.68 -1.18
N HIS A 51 -11.39 17.65 -2.02
CA HIS A 51 -11.45 16.26 -1.57
C HIS A 51 -10.16 15.81 -0.91
N ALA A 52 -8.99 16.25 -1.41
CA ALA A 52 -7.70 15.98 -0.77
C ALA A 52 -7.63 16.59 0.65
N ASN A 53 -8.17 17.79 0.85
CA ASN A 53 -8.23 18.43 2.17
C ASN A 53 -9.20 17.71 3.12
N ASP A 54 -10.36 17.27 2.63
CA ASP A 54 -11.31 16.48 3.42
C ASP A 54 -10.69 15.14 3.88
N ILE A 55 -9.98 14.45 2.98
CA ILE A 55 -9.25 13.23 3.32
C ILE A 55 -8.16 13.52 4.36
N ARG A 56 -7.39 14.60 4.17
CA ARG A 56 -6.33 15.01 5.09
C ARG A 56 -6.85 15.35 6.48
N ALA A 57 -8.03 15.96 6.57
CA ALA A 57 -8.67 16.33 7.84
C ALA A 57 -9.27 15.13 8.57
N SER A 58 -9.50 14.01 7.88
CA SER A 58 -10.07 12.82 8.48
C SER A 58 -9.13 12.19 9.50
N GLN A 59 -9.70 11.54 10.52
CA GLN A 59 -8.93 10.81 11.52
C GLN A 59 -8.20 9.61 10.91
N HIS A 60 -8.87 8.90 10.00
CA HIS A 60 -8.34 7.71 9.33
C HIS A 60 -8.61 7.81 7.82
N MET A 61 -7.61 8.26 7.08
CA MET A 61 -7.74 8.57 5.65
C MET A 61 -8.30 7.40 4.80
N PRO A 62 -7.80 6.15 4.90
CA PRO A 62 -8.32 5.05 4.10
C PRO A 62 -9.78 4.70 4.42
N VAL A 63 -10.18 4.72 5.69
CA VAL A 63 -11.58 4.46 6.09
C VAL A 63 -12.51 5.53 5.55
N TYR A 64 -12.08 6.79 5.56
CA TYR A 64 -12.85 7.88 4.96
C TYR A 64 -13.11 7.65 3.47
N VAL A 65 -12.08 7.32 2.69
CA VAL A 65 -12.21 7.00 1.26
C VAL A 65 -13.12 5.79 1.06
N GLY A 66 -12.97 4.75 1.88
CA GLY A 66 -13.86 3.57 1.87
C GLY A 66 -15.33 3.91 2.13
N ALA A 67 -15.61 4.87 3.02
CA ALA A 67 -16.96 5.34 3.29
C ALA A 67 -17.54 6.15 2.12
N VAL A 68 -16.72 6.96 1.45
CA VAL A 68 -17.14 7.69 0.23
C VAL A 68 -17.47 6.70 -0.89
N ILE A 69 -16.63 5.71 -1.14
CA ILE A 69 -16.86 4.65 -2.13
C ILE A 69 -18.16 3.89 -1.83
N ALA A 70 -18.43 3.54 -0.56
CA ALA A 70 -19.67 2.89 -0.16
C ALA A 70 -20.90 3.75 -0.45
N ARG A 71 -20.82 5.07 -0.22
CA ARG A 71 -21.91 6.01 -0.54
C ARG A 71 -22.17 6.04 -2.04
N MET A 72 -21.12 6.14 -2.85
CA MET A 72 -21.23 6.15 -4.30
C MET A 72 -21.83 4.84 -4.84
N LEU A 73 -21.43 3.69 -4.29
CA LEU A 73 -22.04 2.40 -4.65
C LEU A 73 -23.53 2.35 -4.32
N LYS A 74 -23.94 2.91 -3.18
CA LYS A 74 -25.35 3.02 -2.81
C LYS A 74 -26.14 3.91 -3.77
N GLU A 75 -25.55 5.03 -4.20
CA GLU A 75 -26.15 5.92 -5.22
C GLU A 75 -26.25 5.22 -6.57
N MET A 76 -25.21 4.49 -7.01
CA MET A 76 -25.24 3.70 -8.24
C MET A 76 -26.31 2.62 -8.20
N ARG A 77 -26.52 1.95 -7.05
CA ARG A 77 -27.62 1.01 -6.86
C ARG A 77 -28.98 1.68 -7.02
N ALA A 78 -29.15 2.88 -6.46
CA ALA A 78 -30.39 3.65 -6.62
C ALA A 78 -30.67 4.05 -8.08
N MET A 79 -29.61 4.18 -8.90
CA MET A 79 -29.69 4.47 -10.35
C MET A 79 -29.85 3.20 -11.22
N GLY A 80 -29.97 2.01 -10.64
CA GLY A 80 -30.21 0.78 -11.38
C GLY A 80 -29.01 -0.15 -11.53
N LEU A 81 -27.96 0.01 -10.73
CA LEU A 81 -26.92 -1.03 -10.62
C LEU A 81 -27.55 -2.31 -10.07
N ASP A 82 -27.28 -3.44 -10.75
CA ASP A 82 -27.77 -4.76 -10.37
C ASP A 82 -27.38 -5.13 -8.92
N ASP A 83 -28.29 -5.78 -8.20
CA ASP A 83 -28.10 -6.15 -6.79
C ASP A 83 -26.94 -7.13 -6.59
N PHE A 84 -26.68 -8.06 -7.52
CA PHE A 84 -25.54 -8.96 -7.46
C PHE A 84 -24.22 -8.23 -7.70
N ALA A 85 -24.21 -7.30 -8.64
CA ALA A 85 -23.05 -6.44 -8.89
C ALA A 85 -22.77 -5.56 -7.68
N PHE A 86 -23.79 -4.98 -7.05
CA PHE A 86 -23.66 -4.21 -5.82
C PHE A 86 -23.06 -5.04 -4.68
N GLN A 87 -23.59 -6.23 -4.41
CA GLN A 87 -23.06 -7.12 -3.36
C GLN A 87 -21.61 -7.52 -3.62
N ARG A 88 -21.27 -7.81 -4.88
CA ARG A 88 -19.89 -8.11 -5.26
C ARG A 88 -18.97 -6.92 -5.03
N ALA A 89 -19.40 -5.72 -5.42
CA ALA A 89 -18.62 -4.50 -5.20
C ALA A 89 -18.41 -4.19 -3.70
N GLU A 90 -19.42 -4.37 -2.87
CA GLU A 90 -19.32 -4.22 -1.41
C GLU A 90 -18.36 -5.25 -0.81
N ARG A 91 -18.36 -6.48 -1.30
CA ARG A 91 -17.40 -7.51 -0.87
C ARG A 91 -15.96 -7.11 -1.22
N GLU A 92 -15.73 -6.64 -2.45
CA GLU A 92 -14.39 -6.17 -2.85
C GLU A 92 -13.94 -4.95 -2.04
N ARG A 93 -14.86 -4.03 -1.73
CA ARG A 93 -14.57 -2.89 -0.84
C ARG A 93 -14.21 -3.35 0.57
N ALA A 94 -14.91 -4.33 1.12
CA ALA A 94 -14.58 -4.92 2.42
C ALA A 94 -13.20 -5.54 2.43
N LEU A 95 -12.82 -6.30 1.38
CA LEU A 95 -11.48 -6.87 1.24
C LEU A 95 -10.38 -5.80 1.18
N LEU A 96 -10.64 -4.65 0.55
CA LEU A 96 -9.69 -3.53 0.56
C LEU A 96 -9.48 -2.98 1.97
N ILE A 97 -10.55 -2.86 2.78
CA ILE A 97 -10.46 -2.41 4.17
C ILE A 97 -9.72 -3.44 5.03
N ASP A 98 -9.99 -4.73 4.84
CA ASP A 98 -9.28 -5.80 5.54
C ASP A 98 -7.79 -5.80 5.21
N ALA A 99 -7.43 -5.57 3.93
CA ALA A 99 -6.04 -5.44 3.50
C ALA A 99 -5.32 -4.27 4.19
N ILE A 100 -6.00 -3.12 4.36
CA ILE A 100 -5.46 -2.00 5.14
C ILE A 100 -5.20 -2.42 6.58
N GLY A 101 -6.19 -3.04 7.22
CA GLY A 101 -6.07 -3.51 8.59
C GLY A 101 -4.90 -4.51 8.76
N ALA A 102 -4.66 -5.37 7.76
CA ALA A 102 -3.52 -6.28 7.75
C ALA A 102 -2.18 -5.52 7.64
N CYS A 103 -2.07 -4.55 6.72
CA CYS A 103 -0.87 -3.72 6.58
C CYS A 103 -0.59 -2.88 7.83
N GLU A 104 -1.62 -2.31 8.44
CA GLU A 104 -1.50 -1.55 9.69
C GLU A 104 -1.07 -2.45 10.86
N ARG A 105 -1.54 -3.68 10.89
CA ARG A 105 -1.11 -4.68 11.87
C ARG A 105 0.38 -4.99 11.70
N ILE A 106 0.84 -5.24 10.48
CA ILE A 106 2.28 -5.45 10.18
C ILE A 106 3.10 -4.24 10.67
N ARG A 107 2.65 -3.03 10.38
CA ARG A 107 3.34 -1.80 10.79
C ARG A 107 3.36 -1.59 12.30
N ASN A 108 2.26 -1.89 12.99
CA ASN A 108 2.06 -1.56 14.41
C ASN A 108 2.45 -2.70 15.36
N THR A 109 2.70 -3.91 14.85
CA THR A 109 3.20 -5.04 15.63
C THR A 109 4.65 -5.36 15.26
N PRO A 110 5.63 -4.50 15.61
CA PRO A 110 7.04 -4.82 15.41
C PRO A 110 7.39 -6.05 16.24
N MET A 111 8.48 -6.73 15.87
CA MET A 111 9.03 -7.82 16.69
C MET A 111 9.11 -7.39 18.16
N PRO A 112 8.84 -8.29 19.11
CA PRO A 112 8.94 -7.96 20.53
C PRO A 112 10.29 -7.32 20.82
N LEU A 113 10.27 -6.09 21.33
CA LEU A 113 11.49 -5.33 21.68
C LEU A 113 12.47 -6.14 22.53
N VAL A 114 11.92 -7.02 23.37
CA VAL A 114 12.70 -7.95 24.21
C VAL A 114 13.58 -8.87 23.37
N LEU A 115 13.10 -9.36 22.23
CA LEU A 115 13.87 -10.24 21.35
C LEU A 115 15.03 -9.46 20.70
N ALA A 116 14.77 -8.30 20.16
CA ALA A 116 15.81 -7.45 19.57
C ALA A 116 16.89 -7.06 20.60
N ILE A 117 16.50 -6.67 21.80
CA ILE A 117 17.43 -6.32 22.88
C ILE A 117 18.26 -7.56 23.31
N LYS A 118 17.64 -8.72 23.46
CA LYS A 118 18.36 -9.96 23.82
C LYS A 118 19.35 -10.39 22.74
N THR A 119 18.96 -10.32 21.49
CA THR A 119 19.85 -10.66 20.35
C THR A 119 21.06 -9.74 20.31
N ARG A 120 20.89 -8.43 20.44
CA ARG A 120 22.00 -7.47 20.50
C ARG A 120 22.93 -7.71 21.67
N ARG A 121 22.38 -7.96 22.86
CA ARG A 121 23.19 -8.30 24.05
C ARG A 121 23.98 -9.58 23.84
N PHE A 122 23.38 -10.59 23.21
CA PHE A 122 24.05 -11.85 22.91
C PHE A 122 25.20 -11.64 21.91
N ILE A 123 24.97 -10.89 20.82
CA ILE A 123 26.01 -10.54 19.84
C ILE A 123 27.17 -9.78 20.52
N LEU A 124 26.87 -8.78 21.34
CA LEU A 124 27.88 -8.02 22.08
C LEU A 124 28.69 -8.89 23.02
N LEU A 125 28.02 -9.76 23.80
CA LEU A 125 28.69 -10.70 24.72
C LEU A 125 29.60 -11.65 23.96
N PHE A 126 29.10 -12.22 22.85
CA PHE A 126 29.88 -13.11 22.00
C PHE A 126 31.12 -12.42 21.43
N LEU A 127 30.98 -11.22 20.91
CA LEU A 127 32.09 -10.46 20.34
C LEU A 127 33.11 -10.00 21.39
N LEU A 128 32.67 -9.78 22.63
CA LEU A 128 33.57 -9.47 23.75
C LEU A 128 34.40 -10.68 24.20
N LEU A 129 33.77 -11.87 24.23
CA LEU A 129 34.44 -13.10 24.65
C LEU A 129 35.30 -13.71 23.55
N LEU A 130 34.99 -13.47 22.29
CA LEU A 130 35.69 -14.05 21.14
C LEU A 130 37.21 -13.76 21.13
N PRO A 131 37.70 -12.53 21.32
CA PRO A 131 39.12 -12.24 21.38
C PRO A 131 39.84 -12.96 22.53
N ILE A 132 39.18 -13.07 23.71
CA ILE A 132 39.73 -13.75 24.87
C ILE A 132 39.96 -15.23 24.58
N ALA A 133 39.01 -15.87 23.88
CA ALA A 133 39.12 -17.28 23.50
C ALA A 133 40.14 -17.53 22.39
N LEU A 134 40.43 -16.54 21.55
CA LEU A 134 41.32 -16.69 20.39
C LEU A 134 42.77 -16.23 20.62
N VAL A 135 43.02 -15.41 21.67
CA VAL A 135 44.33 -14.77 21.87
C VAL A 135 45.45 -15.80 22.03
N ASP A 136 45.20 -16.90 22.75
CA ASP A 136 46.22 -17.96 22.98
C ASP A 136 46.55 -18.77 21.73
N ARG A 137 45.71 -18.70 20.68
CA ARG A 137 45.88 -19.48 19.44
C ARG A 137 46.37 -18.65 18.28
N LEU A 138 45.92 -17.42 18.17
CA LEU A 138 46.07 -16.56 17.00
C LEU A 138 46.92 -15.30 17.28
N GLU A 139 47.28 -15.02 18.53
CA GLU A 139 48.09 -13.86 18.94
C GLU A 139 47.76 -12.57 18.12
N TRP A 140 48.64 -12.18 17.19
CA TRP A 140 48.47 -10.98 16.35
C TRP A 140 47.32 -11.03 15.34
N LEU A 141 46.85 -12.22 14.95
CA LEU A 141 45.74 -12.39 14.01
C LEU A 141 44.36 -12.26 14.70
N THR A 142 44.32 -12.28 16.03
CA THR A 142 43.07 -12.19 16.83
C THR A 142 42.18 -11.01 16.44
N PRO A 143 42.66 -9.77 16.30
CA PRO A 143 41.78 -8.63 15.95
C PRO A 143 41.22 -8.75 14.53
N ILE A 144 41.96 -9.31 13.59
CA ILE A 144 41.51 -9.50 12.20
C ILE A 144 40.36 -10.52 12.17
N VAL A 145 40.53 -11.66 12.82
CA VAL A 145 39.51 -12.72 12.88
C VAL A 145 38.28 -12.26 13.65
N ALA A 146 38.45 -11.55 14.76
CA ALA A 146 37.34 -10.98 15.52
C ALA A 146 36.55 -9.96 14.71
N SER A 147 37.23 -9.07 13.96
CA SER A 147 36.57 -8.10 13.07
C SER A 147 35.82 -8.77 11.92
N LEU A 148 36.38 -9.82 11.35
CA LEU A 148 35.75 -10.59 10.27
C LEU A 148 34.50 -11.31 10.77
N ALA A 149 34.49 -11.80 12.01
CA ALA A 149 33.31 -12.42 12.63
C ALA A 149 32.25 -11.38 13.05
N ALA A 150 32.66 -10.17 13.44
CA ALA A 150 31.76 -9.11 13.86
C ALA A 150 30.90 -8.59 12.70
N TYR A 151 31.48 -8.43 11.51
CA TYR A 151 30.82 -7.88 10.34
C TYR A 151 29.50 -8.57 9.97
N PRO A 152 29.44 -9.89 9.75
CA PRO A 152 28.18 -10.56 9.41
C PRO A 152 27.17 -10.53 10.55
N LEU A 153 27.58 -10.55 11.80
CA LEU A 153 26.68 -10.51 12.94
C LEU A 153 25.98 -9.15 13.06
N PHE A 154 26.71 -8.04 12.85
CA PHE A 154 26.09 -6.72 12.83
C PHE A 154 25.21 -6.51 11.60
N SER A 155 25.62 -7.02 10.42
CA SER A 155 24.79 -6.97 9.21
C SER A 155 23.46 -7.71 9.38
N LEU A 156 23.46 -8.87 10.04
CA LEU A 156 22.21 -9.59 10.35
C LEU A 156 21.30 -8.83 11.32
N ASP A 157 21.85 -8.15 12.32
CA ASP A 157 21.06 -7.29 13.24
C ASP A 157 20.44 -6.12 12.50
N GLU A 158 21.18 -5.49 11.59
CA GLU A 158 20.70 -4.38 10.76
C GLU A 158 19.57 -4.81 9.82
N ILE A 159 19.75 -5.93 9.10
CA ILE A 159 18.70 -6.52 8.26
C ILE A 159 17.46 -6.83 9.09
N GLY A 160 17.62 -7.41 10.27
CA GLY A 160 16.52 -7.71 11.19
C GLY A 160 15.76 -6.45 11.65
N ALA A 161 16.46 -5.33 11.81
CA ALA A 161 15.85 -4.04 12.16
C ALA A 161 15.09 -3.43 10.97
N GLU A 162 15.63 -3.50 9.75
CA GLU A 162 15.00 -3.00 8.53
C GLU A 162 13.70 -3.74 8.20
N LEU A 163 13.66 -5.05 8.38
CA LEU A 163 12.49 -5.89 8.10
C LEU A 163 11.29 -5.59 9.02
N GLN A 164 11.49 -4.90 10.15
CA GLN A 164 10.40 -4.58 11.07
C GLN A 164 9.39 -3.59 10.51
N ASN A 165 9.79 -2.71 9.60
CA ASN A 165 8.89 -1.74 8.97
C ASN A 165 9.16 -1.62 7.47
N PRO A 166 8.55 -2.48 6.64
CA PRO A 166 8.78 -2.50 5.20
C PRO A 166 8.20 -1.29 4.46
N PHE A 167 7.38 -0.47 5.12
CA PHE A 167 6.71 0.68 4.50
C PHE A 167 7.50 1.98 4.63
N SER A 168 8.51 2.03 5.50
CA SER A 168 9.30 3.23 5.74
C SER A 168 10.24 3.55 4.57
N PRO A 169 10.18 4.75 3.96
CA PRO A 169 11.08 5.13 2.89
C PRO A 169 12.53 5.32 3.35
N ARG A 170 12.79 5.30 4.67
CA ARG A 170 14.13 5.44 5.24
C ARG A 170 14.94 4.15 5.16
N ASN A 171 14.29 3.02 4.99
CA ASN A 171 14.94 1.72 4.91
C ASN A 171 15.39 1.46 3.47
N LEU A 172 16.61 0.94 3.27
CA LEU A 172 17.14 0.59 1.95
C LEU A 172 16.29 -0.49 1.28
N SER A 173 15.75 -1.42 2.07
CA SER A 173 14.91 -2.54 1.62
C SER A 173 13.41 -2.24 1.68
N HIS A 174 13.00 -0.95 1.57
CA HIS A 174 11.58 -0.58 1.62
C HIS A 174 10.82 -1.06 0.37
N LEU A 175 9.52 -1.31 0.56
CA LEU A 175 8.62 -1.65 -0.55
C LEU A 175 8.49 -0.44 -1.50
N PRO A 176 8.65 -0.60 -2.84
CA PRO A 176 8.51 0.48 -3.81
C PRO A 176 7.02 0.86 -4.00
N LEU A 177 6.40 1.40 -2.95
CA LEU A 177 4.97 1.72 -2.91
C LEU A 177 4.57 2.75 -3.97
N GLU A 178 5.47 3.68 -4.34
CA GLU A 178 5.23 4.66 -5.40
C GLU A 178 4.94 3.97 -6.73
N THR A 179 5.82 3.04 -7.11
CA THR A 179 5.69 2.29 -8.36
C THR A 179 4.44 1.41 -8.36
N ILE A 180 4.15 0.77 -7.23
CA ILE A 180 2.94 -0.06 -7.08
C ILE A 180 1.68 0.80 -7.21
N CYS A 181 1.60 1.93 -6.51
CA CYS A 181 0.45 2.82 -6.55
C CYS A 181 0.23 3.40 -7.94
N SER A 182 1.29 3.88 -8.61
CA SER A 182 1.19 4.43 -9.97
C SER A 182 0.79 3.37 -10.99
N THR A 183 1.28 2.14 -10.86
CA THR A 183 0.87 1.04 -11.75
C THR A 183 -0.62 0.70 -11.56
N ILE A 184 -1.12 0.67 -10.32
CA ILE A 184 -2.55 0.42 -10.05
C ILE A 184 -3.40 1.57 -10.60
N GLU A 185 -2.99 2.81 -10.39
CA GLU A 185 -3.67 3.99 -10.93
C GLU A 185 -3.77 3.90 -12.46
N GLN A 186 -2.65 3.67 -13.15
CA GLN A 186 -2.61 3.54 -14.61
C GLN A 186 -3.52 2.41 -15.10
N ASN A 187 -3.48 1.25 -14.47
CA ASN A 187 -4.33 0.12 -14.82
C ASN A 187 -5.83 0.44 -14.64
N VAL A 188 -6.19 1.15 -13.56
CA VAL A 188 -7.57 1.55 -13.32
C VAL A 188 -8.01 2.61 -14.33
N MET A 189 -7.16 3.57 -14.67
CA MET A 189 -7.47 4.62 -15.64
C MET A 189 -7.56 4.09 -17.08
N SER A 190 -6.69 3.15 -17.47
CA SER A 190 -6.72 2.52 -18.79
C SER A 190 -8.02 1.75 -19.07
N LEU A 191 -8.65 1.16 -18.03
CA LEU A 191 -9.96 0.54 -18.15
C LEU A 191 -11.04 1.54 -18.60
N CYS A 192 -10.97 2.76 -18.11
CA CYS A 192 -11.90 3.83 -18.52
C CYS A 192 -11.69 4.29 -19.96
N GLU A 193 -10.44 4.34 -20.42
CA GLU A 193 -10.09 4.76 -21.78
C GLU A 193 -10.40 3.66 -22.81
N GLY A 194 -10.03 2.41 -22.50
CA GLY A 194 -10.29 1.25 -23.37
C GLY A 194 -11.78 1.06 -23.68
N ASN A 195 -12.65 1.32 -22.71
CA ASN A 195 -14.08 1.14 -22.87
C ASN A 195 -14.76 2.32 -23.61
N LYS A 196 -14.18 3.52 -23.59
CA LYS A 196 -14.62 4.61 -24.48
C LYS A 196 -14.44 4.25 -25.95
N VAL A 197 -13.37 3.55 -26.30
CA VAL A 197 -13.08 3.07 -27.66
C VAL A 197 -14.08 1.97 -28.09
N ILE A 198 -14.48 1.09 -27.18
CA ILE A 198 -15.45 0.01 -27.46
C ILE A 198 -16.87 0.60 -27.62
N SER A 199 -17.26 1.53 -26.76
CA SER A 199 -18.56 2.21 -26.83
C SER A 199 -18.71 3.10 -28.08
N GLY A 200 -17.64 3.74 -28.52
CA GLY A 200 -17.62 4.54 -29.76
C GLY A 200 -17.78 3.71 -31.02
N ARG A 201 -17.22 2.50 -31.08
CA ARG A 201 -17.40 1.60 -32.24
C ARG A 201 -18.81 1.06 -32.40
N ASN A 202 -19.55 0.87 -31.31
CA ASN A 202 -20.94 0.42 -31.37
C ASN A 202 -21.96 1.48 -31.87
N CYS A 203 -21.56 2.73 -31.96
CA CYS A 203 -22.44 3.79 -32.49
C CYS A 203 -22.27 3.99 -34.01
N GLU A 204 -21.12 3.62 -34.58
CA GLU A 204 -20.91 3.76 -36.04
C GLU A 204 -21.45 2.57 -36.85
N ASP A 205 -21.56 1.37 -36.30
CA ASP A 205 -22.05 0.20 -36.99
C ASP A 205 -23.59 0.08 -37.09
N LYS A 206 -24.34 1.03 -36.51
CA LYS A 206 -25.83 1.08 -36.64
C LYS A 206 -26.38 1.98 -37.70
N GLN A 207 -25.55 2.55 -38.56
CA GLN A 207 -26.01 3.40 -39.68
C GLN A 207 -25.87 2.76 -41.08
N ILE A 208 -25.61 1.46 -41.17
CA ILE A 208 -25.62 0.75 -42.46
C ILE A 208 -26.52 -0.46 -42.34
N ILE A 209 -27.83 -0.27 -42.45
CA ILE A 209 -28.86 -1.16 -43.07
C ILE A 209 -30.11 -0.33 -43.35
#